data_5f1d568de679eabd1f3118b356c41ca1
#
_entry.id   5f1d568de679eabd1f3118b356c41ca1
#
_cell.length_a   1.000
_cell.length_b   1.000
_cell.length_c   1.000
_cell.angle_alpha   90.00
_cell.angle_beta   90.00
_cell.angle_gamma   90.00
#
_symmetry.space_group_name_H-M   'P 1'
#
loop_
_entity.id
_entity.type
_entity.pdbx_description
1 polymer ?
#
loop_
_entity_poly.entity_id
_entity_poly.type
_entity_poly.pdbx_seq_one_letter_code
_entity_poly.pdbx_strand_id
1 'polypeptide(L)'
;MGRPRTAIGTFGEFTYVPASNGRIKARVRFRDDDGQLRLVQATGDTRKSAERALKQKLTRRDRFSAGSRDLSADSTFGRLVEVWLADLDLTNKLAPSTRALYERNMRQLVMPAFESHALREINVRKVDQFIKKLASAKSYSTAKQARTVLSLAFGLAVRYDALKENPVRGIARMHKPASQTMALTLEQVDAIRDAVRSWRRAPGTPGPPPDGQLEQIIEVMLGTSARIGEVLAIRKRDVDVTVSPATVRICGTIVSPTRKPTYRQPHPKTAKSTRVVSVPSFAAEVVRQRLVVVGHEPPDHLLFFTRNGTPLTTNNTRRRLRAVLSEAGIDAVTPHAFRRTVATVLDRASGPDLAAELLGHTSSRITKEHYIQPDEAVDPVTAEILESLAPKRSEGEL
;
A
#
# COMPACT_ATOMS: atom_id res chain seq x y z
N MET A 1 -56.14 -13.86 -5.35
CA MET A 1 -54.88 -13.10 -5.21
C MET A 1 -54.55 -12.97 -3.72
N GLY A 2 -53.40 -13.45 -3.24
CA GLY A 2 -53.00 -13.34 -1.84
C GLY A 2 -52.69 -11.89 -1.47
N ARG A 3 -53.00 -11.49 -0.23
CA ARG A 3 -52.71 -10.14 0.31
C ARG A 3 -51.18 -9.87 0.18
N PRO A 4 -50.76 -8.69 -0.37
CA PRO A 4 -49.35 -8.42 -0.50
C PRO A 4 -48.65 -8.43 0.86
N ARG A 5 -47.43 -8.96 0.92
CA ARG A 5 -46.64 -9.00 2.15
C ARG A 5 -46.29 -7.59 2.58
N THR A 6 -46.46 -7.30 3.87
CA THR A 6 -45.96 -6.05 4.48
C THR A 6 -44.48 -5.91 4.17
N ALA A 7 -44.02 -4.74 3.72
CA ALA A 7 -42.59 -4.52 3.47
C ALA A 7 -41.75 -4.61 4.75
N ILE A 8 -40.48 -5.04 4.67
CA ILE A 8 -39.57 -5.05 5.82
C ILE A 8 -39.41 -3.63 6.36
N GLY A 9 -39.35 -3.47 7.68
CA GLY A 9 -39.28 -2.17 8.35
C GLY A 9 -40.60 -1.38 8.36
N THR A 10 -41.70 -2.00 7.95
CA THR A 10 -43.02 -1.34 7.95
C THR A 10 -44.04 -2.06 8.84
N PHE A 11 -45.12 -1.37 9.11
CA PHE A 11 -46.19 -1.87 9.96
C PHE A 11 -47.56 -1.57 9.35
N GLY A 12 -48.55 -2.36 9.76
CA GLY A 12 -49.94 -2.20 9.34
C GLY A 12 -50.70 -1.17 10.22
N GLU A 13 -52.03 -1.31 10.28
CA GLU A 13 -52.89 -0.42 11.07
C GLU A 13 -52.78 -0.71 12.54
N PHE A 14 -52.86 0.34 13.37
CA PHE A 14 -52.91 0.23 14.82
C PHE A 14 -54.28 -0.29 15.30
N THR A 15 -54.21 -1.28 16.15
CA THR A 15 -55.40 -1.78 16.86
C THR A 15 -55.31 -1.42 18.35
N TYR A 16 -56.47 -1.18 18.95
CA TYR A 16 -56.57 -0.74 20.36
C TYR A 16 -57.41 -1.72 21.14
N VAL A 17 -56.92 -2.10 22.32
CA VAL A 17 -57.63 -2.99 23.24
C VAL A 17 -57.55 -2.44 24.65
N PRO A 18 -58.59 -2.65 25.48
CA PRO A 18 -58.50 -2.33 26.89
C PRO A 18 -57.36 -3.07 27.56
N ALA A 19 -56.69 -2.43 28.51
CA ALA A 19 -55.65 -3.01 29.36
C ALA A 19 -56.12 -2.91 30.83
N SER A 20 -55.41 -3.59 31.74
CA SER A 20 -55.69 -3.51 33.18
C SER A 20 -55.62 -2.06 33.67
N ASN A 21 -56.41 -1.73 34.68
CA ASN A 21 -56.49 -0.42 35.35
C ASN A 21 -56.99 0.73 34.45
N GLY A 22 -57.94 0.46 33.55
CA GLY A 22 -58.54 1.49 32.73
C GLY A 22 -57.63 2.04 31.61
N ARG A 23 -56.45 1.49 31.44
CA ARG A 23 -55.52 1.90 30.40
C ARG A 23 -55.86 1.31 29.03
N ILE A 24 -55.33 1.92 27.98
CA ILE A 24 -55.50 1.47 26.59
C ILE A 24 -54.18 0.91 26.08
N LYS A 25 -54.22 -0.25 25.43
CA LYS A 25 -53.10 -0.90 24.78
C LYS A 25 -53.21 -0.75 23.26
N ALA A 26 -52.28 -0.04 22.67
CA ALA A 26 -52.11 0.04 21.21
C ALA A 26 -51.24 -1.13 20.74
N ARG A 27 -51.62 -1.76 19.64
CA ARG A 27 -50.94 -2.93 19.04
C ARG A 27 -50.78 -2.73 17.55
N VAL A 28 -49.67 -3.25 17.00
CA VAL A 28 -49.44 -3.30 15.56
C VAL A 28 -48.55 -4.48 15.22
N ARG A 29 -48.72 -5.06 14.03
CA ARG A 29 -47.76 -6.03 13.48
C ARG A 29 -46.71 -5.29 12.69
N PHE A 30 -45.48 -5.44 13.11
CA PHE A 30 -44.29 -4.87 12.48
C PHE A 30 -43.51 -5.99 11.85
N ARG A 31 -43.04 -5.81 10.59
CA ARG A 31 -42.17 -6.76 9.95
C ARG A 31 -40.71 -6.36 10.19
N ASP A 32 -40.03 -7.12 11.06
CA ASP A 32 -38.62 -6.91 11.39
C ASP A 32 -37.69 -7.25 10.21
N ASP A 33 -36.42 -6.82 10.28
CA ASP A 33 -35.42 -7.03 9.22
C ASP A 33 -35.11 -8.51 8.92
N ASP A 34 -35.38 -9.40 9.89
CA ASP A 34 -35.32 -10.86 9.68
C ASP A 34 -36.50 -11.43 8.89
N GLY A 35 -37.39 -10.56 8.40
CA GLY A 35 -38.58 -10.91 7.62
C GLY A 35 -39.74 -11.46 8.44
N GLN A 36 -39.62 -11.56 9.77
CA GLN A 36 -40.66 -12.06 10.68
C GLN A 36 -41.62 -10.95 11.08
N LEU A 37 -42.93 -11.26 11.09
CA LEU A 37 -43.99 -10.38 11.59
C LEU A 37 -44.13 -10.56 13.11
N ARG A 38 -43.82 -9.50 13.85
CA ARG A 38 -43.94 -9.48 15.31
C ARG A 38 -45.02 -8.49 15.79
N LEU A 39 -45.73 -8.88 16.82
CA LEU A 39 -46.69 -7.99 17.47
C LEU A 39 -45.95 -7.02 18.42
N VAL A 40 -45.99 -5.75 18.11
CA VAL A 40 -45.47 -4.68 18.96
C VAL A 40 -46.62 -4.00 19.66
N GLN A 41 -46.48 -3.74 20.97
CA GLN A 41 -47.54 -3.14 21.77
C GLN A 41 -46.99 -2.14 22.78
N ALA A 42 -47.81 -1.14 23.09
CA ALA A 42 -47.56 -0.15 24.14
C ALA A 42 -48.84 0.22 24.83
N THR A 43 -48.75 0.61 26.09
CA THR A 43 -49.91 0.97 26.94
C THR A 43 -49.80 2.45 27.29
N GLY A 44 -50.94 3.12 27.33
CA GLY A 44 -51.05 4.50 27.76
C GLY A 44 -52.39 4.77 28.44
N ASP A 45 -52.53 5.87 29.13
CA ASP A 45 -53.75 6.23 29.86
C ASP A 45 -54.86 6.70 28.88
N THR A 46 -54.48 7.13 27.71
CA THR A 46 -55.39 7.48 26.60
C THR A 46 -54.94 6.80 25.33
N ARG A 47 -55.86 6.71 24.33
CA ARG A 47 -55.55 6.20 22.99
C ARG A 47 -54.34 6.92 22.35
N LYS A 48 -54.30 8.27 22.47
CA LYS A 48 -53.22 9.10 21.95
C LYS A 48 -51.87 8.82 22.65
N SER A 49 -51.87 8.64 23.99
CA SER A 49 -50.66 8.34 24.75
C SER A 49 -50.14 6.95 24.43
N ALA A 50 -51.01 5.93 24.29
CA ALA A 50 -50.63 4.58 23.89
C ALA A 50 -50.07 4.55 22.49
N GLU A 51 -50.65 5.29 21.54
CA GLU A 51 -50.15 5.43 20.15
C GLU A 51 -48.79 6.09 20.10
N ARG A 52 -48.60 7.19 20.86
CA ARG A 52 -47.30 7.88 20.95
C ARG A 52 -46.22 6.95 21.49
N ALA A 53 -46.52 6.21 22.57
CA ALA A 53 -45.59 5.24 23.16
C ALA A 53 -45.28 4.10 22.17
N LEU A 54 -46.28 3.65 21.41
CA LEU A 54 -46.08 2.63 20.38
C LEU A 54 -45.19 3.13 19.21
N LYS A 55 -45.46 4.34 18.71
CA LYS A 55 -44.60 4.97 17.68
C LYS A 55 -43.14 5.13 18.12
N GLN A 56 -42.91 5.52 19.40
CA GLN A 56 -41.55 5.58 19.96
C GLN A 56 -40.88 4.19 20.00
N LYS A 57 -41.63 3.14 20.34
CA LYS A 57 -41.13 1.77 20.31
C LYS A 57 -40.79 1.31 18.89
N LEU A 58 -41.64 1.66 17.92
CA LEU A 58 -41.40 1.32 16.50
C LEU A 58 -40.15 2.04 15.97
N THR A 59 -39.99 3.34 16.23
CA THR A 59 -38.79 4.11 15.82
C THR A 59 -37.51 3.56 16.45
N ARG A 60 -37.57 3.03 17.67
CA ARG A 60 -36.43 2.34 18.28
C ARG A 60 -36.21 0.96 17.69
N ARG A 61 -37.26 0.32 17.17
CA ARG A 61 -37.22 -1.03 16.61
C ARG A 61 -36.62 -1.07 15.20
N ASP A 62 -36.79 -0.03 14.41
CA ASP A 62 -36.02 0.16 13.17
C ASP A 62 -34.50 0.16 13.40
N ARG A 63 -34.08 0.36 14.64
CA ARG A 63 -32.67 0.28 15.08
C ARG A 63 -32.32 -1.07 15.72
N PHE A 64 -33.28 -1.98 15.85
CA PHE A 64 -33.14 -3.27 16.52
C PHE A 64 -33.25 -4.43 15.51
N SER A 65 -32.32 -4.51 14.61
CA SER A 65 -32.01 -5.77 13.93
C SER A 65 -31.51 -6.74 15.00
N ALA A 66 -32.28 -7.78 15.30
CA ALA A 66 -31.92 -8.76 16.31
C ALA A 66 -30.70 -9.56 15.80
N GLY A 67 -29.51 -9.16 16.20
CA GLY A 67 -28.27 -9.87 15.92
C GLY A 67 -27.23 -9.11 15.10
N SER A 68 -27.58 -8.03 14.42
CA SER A 68 -26.64 -7.22 13.68
C SER A 68 -26.37 -5.91 14.41
N ARG A 69 -25.13 -5.67 14.75
CA ARG A 69 -24.62 -4.34 15.17
C ARG A 69 -24.46 -3.51 13.92
N ASP A 70 -25.50 -3.42 13.12
CA ASP A 70 -25.43 -2.86 11.79
C ASP A 70 -25.16 -1.37 11.81
N LEU A 71 -24.38 -0.95 10.85
CA LEU A 71 -24.13 0.45 10.56
C LEU A 71 -25.42 1.08 10.04
N SER A 72 -25.67 2.31 10.44
CA SER A 72 -26.74 3.14 9.91
C SER A 72 -26.21 4.51 9.53
N ALA A 73 -27.00 5.32 8.83
CA ALA A 73 -26.62 6.68 8.51
C ALA A 73 -26.35 7.56 9.75
N ASP A 74 -26.91 7.18 10.90
CA ASP A 74 -26.71 7.84 12.20
C ASP A 74 -25.52 7.29 13.00
N SER A 75 -24.91 6.20 12.56
CA SER A 75 -23.70 5.66 13.19
C SER A 75 -22.54 6.64 13.03
N THR A 76 -21.66 6.70 14.04
CA THR A 76 -20.46 7.53 13.97
C THR A 76 -19.44 6.96 12.98
N PHE A 77 -18.60 7.81 12.41
CA PHE A 77 -17.50 7.38 11.56
C PHE A 77 -16.52 6.48 12.34
N GLY A 78 -16.28 6.76 13.62
CA GLY A 78 -15.47 5.90 14.50
C GLY A 78 -16.01 4.47 14.53
N ARG A 79 -17.35 4.31 14.63
CA ARG A 79 -17.99 2.99 14.59
C ARG A 79 -17.81 2.30 13.22
N LEU A 80 -17.94 3.03 12.12
CA LEU A 80 -17.65 2.51 10.78
C LEU A 80 -16.22 1.99 10.69
N VAL A 81 -15.25 2.72 11.25
CA VAL A 81 -13.84 2.32 11.21
C VAL A 81 -13.59 1.02 11.98
N GLU A 82 -14.22 0.84 13.15
CA GLU A 82 -14.13 -0.42 13.91
C GLU A 82 -14.64 -1.62 13.09
N VAL A 83 -15.84 -1.46 12.50
CA VAL A 83 -16.46 -2.52 11.68
C VAL A 83 -15.62 -2.80 10.44
N TRP A 84 -15.10 -1.75 9.79
CA TRP A 84 -14.25 -1.88 8.62
C TRP A 84 -12.93 -2.58 8.92
N LEU A 85 -12.29 -2.29 10.05
CA LEU A 85 -11.07 -2.97 10.46
C LEU A 85 -11.32 -4.46 10.74
N ALA A 86 -12.44 -4.79 11.35
CA ALA A 86 -12.87 -6.17 11.57
C ALA A 86 -13.19 -6.91 10.24
N ASP A 87 -13.85 -6.25 9.27
CA ASP A 87 -14.11 -6.79 7.93
C ASP A 87 -12.83 -7.09 7.16
N LEU A 88 -11.81 -6.21 7.28
CA LEU A 88 -10.50 -6.46 6.69
C LEU A 88 -9.80 -7.68 7.29
N ASP A 89 -9.94 -7.90 8.60
CA ASP A 89 -9.34 -9.04 9.29
C ASP A 89 -10.07 -10.35 8.95
N LEU A 90 -11.40 -10.32 8.81
CA LEU A 90 -12.21 -11.46 8.36
C LEU A 90 -11.89 -11.89 6.93
N THR A 91 -11.73 -10.93 6.02
CA THR A 91 -11.45 -11.23 4.60
C THR A 91 -10.04 -11.76 4.39
N ASN A 92 -9.10 -11.46 5.28
CA ASN A 92 -7.68 -11.91 5.31
C ASN A 92 -6.95 -11.91 3.94
N LYS A 93 -7.35 -11.01 3.04
CA LYS A 93 -6.78 -10.90 1.67
C LYS A 93 -5.58 -9.96 1.60
N LEU A 94 -5.36 -9.16 2.64
CA LEU A 94 -4.31 -8.15 2.65
C LEU A 94 -3.03 -8.68 3.28
N ALA A 95 -1.89 -8.32 2.68
CA ALA A 95 -0.61 -8.51 3.36
C ALA A 95 -0.61 -7.76 4.71
N PRO A 96 -0.02 -8.34 5.78
CA PRO A 96 -0.02 -7.72 7.12
C PRO A 96 0.51 -6.28 7.14
N SER A 97 1.51 -5.98 6.30
CA SER A 97 2.06 -4.62 6.16
C SER A 97 1.06 -3.63 5.56
N THR A 98 0.24 -4.07 4.60
CA THR A 98 -0.82 -3.24 3.98
C THR A 98 -1.95 -2.99 4.99
N ARG A 99 -2.34 -4.02 5.73
CA ARG A 99 -3.35 -3.91 6.79
C ARG A 99 -2.92 -2.90 7.86
N ALA A 100 -1.68 -3.01 8.35
CA ALA A 100 -1.11 -2.08 9.32
C ALA A 100 -0.99 -0.64 8.76
N LEU A 101 -0.64 -0.49 7.48
CA LEU A 101 -0.60 0.81 6.80
C LEU A 101 -1.98 1.45 6.74
N TYR A 102 -3.02 0.69 6.40
CA TYR A 102 -4.39 1.18 6.31
C TYR A 102 -4.91 1.63 7.69
N GLU A 103 -4.71 0.83 8.72
CA GLU A 103 -5.08 1.22 10.08
C GLU A 103 -4.36 2.47 10.54
N ARG A 104 -3.04 2.56 10.34
CA ARG A 104 -2.27 3.74 10.69
C ARG A 104 -2.77 4.99 9.98
N ASN A 105 -2.99 4.92 8.66
CA ASN A 105 -3.48 6.05 7.88
C ASN A 105 -4.89 6.46 8.31
N MET A 106 -5.75 5.50 8.59
CA MET A 106 -7.09 5.76 9.11
C MET A 106 -7.02 6.48 10.46
N ARG A 107 -6.29 5.94 11.43
CA ARG A 107 -6.21 6.49 12.78
C ARG A 107 -5.48 7.83 12.83
N GLN A 108 -4.39 8.00 12.08
CA GLN A 108 -3.54 9.19 12.18
C GLN A 108 -3.96 10.34 11.24
N LEU A 109 -4.57 10.04 10.11
CA LEU A 109 -4.92 11.04 9.11
C LEU A 109 -6.40 11.38 9.10
N VAL A 110 -7.27 10.38 9.21
CA VAL A 110 -8.70 10.50 8.92
C VAL A 110 -9.55 10.66 10.18
N MET A 111 -9.36 9.78 11.17
CA MET A 111 -10.16 9.81 12.40
C MET A 111 -10.15 11.17 13.12
N PRO A 112 -9.02 11.89 13.22
CA PRO A 112 -9.03 13.21 13.88
C PRO A 112 -10.00 14.22 13.27
N ALA A 113 -10.40 14.02 12.00
CA ALA A 113 -11.32 14.91 11.30
C ALA A 113 -12.78 14.46 11.35
N PHE A 114 -13.05 13.15 11.47
CA PHE A 114 -14.39 12.62 11.23
C PHE A 114 -14.94 11.70 12.34
N GLU A 115 -14.15 11.26 13.31
CA GLU A 115 -14.48 10.21 14.26
C GLU A 115 -15.87 10.34 14.87
N SER A 116 -16.24 11.55 15.31
CA SER A 116 -17.50 11.83 16.01
C SER A 116 -18.67 12.21 15.08
N HIS A 117 -18.42 12.35 13.76
CA HIS A 117 -19.48 12.70 12.82
C HIS A 117 -20.38 11.49 12.55
N ALA A 118 -21.68 11.71 12.43
CA ALA A 118 -22.58 10.72 11.85
C ALA A 118 -22.29 10.52 10.36
N LEU A 119 -22.45 9.31 9.84
CA LEU A 119 -22.10 8.99 8.44
C LEU A 119 -22.83 9.89 7.44
N ARG A 120 -24.12 10.21 7.69
CA ARG A 120 -24.93 11.14 6.86
C ARG A 120 -24.38 12.58 6.83
N GLU A 121 -23.58 12.97 7.82
CA GLU A 121 -23.03 14.33 7.92
C GLU A 121 -21.74 14.49 7.10
N ILE A 122 -21.13 13.37 6.68
CA ILE A 122 -19.89 13.36 5.91
C ILE A 122 -20.24 13.30 4.42
N ASN A 123 -20.52 14.46 3.85
CA ASN A 123 -20.86 14.61 2.44
C ASN A 123 -19.62 14.83 1.55
N VAL A 124 -19.83 14.82 0.22
CA VAL A 124 -18.77 15.04 -0.79
C VAL A 124 -17.98 16.31 -0.51
N ARG A 125 -18.65 17.42 -0.17
CA ARG A 125 -18.00 18.71 0.11
C ARG A 125 -17.02 18.61 1.27
N LYS A 126 -17.40 18.00 2.39
CA LYS A 126 -16.52 17.83 3.56
C LYS A 126 -15.30 16.97 3.23
N VAL A 127 -15.50 15.88 2.49
CA VAL A 127 -14.40 15.00 2.08
C VAL A 127 -13.46 15.72 1.13
N ASP A 128 -13.98 16.44 0.14
CA ASP A 128 -13.17 17.20 -0.84
C ASP A 128 -12.31 18.26 -0.15
N GLN A 129 -12.91 19.04 0.75
CA GLN A 129 -12.18 20.04 1.56
C GLN A 129 -11.09 19.41 2.44
N PHE A 130 -11.40 18.29 3.09
CA PHE A 130 -10.43 17.58 3.92
C PHE A 130 -9.24 17.06 3.09
N ILE A 131 -9.50 16.43 1.94
CA ILE A 131 -8.44 15.90 1.06
C ILE A 131 -7.57 17.03 0.50
N LYS A 132 -8.16 18.17 0.08
CA LYS A 132 -7.43 19.34 -0.39
C LYS A 132 -6.57 19.94 0.72
N LYS A 133 -7.12 20.12 1.92
CA LYS A 133 -6.36 20.61 3.09
C LYS A 133 -5.19 19.68 3.41
N LEU A 134 -5.39 18.38 3.36
CA LEU A 134 -4.35 17.41 3.64
C LEU A 134 -3.25 17.41 2.56
N ALA A 135 -3.61 17.59 1.28
CA ALA A 135 -2.67 17.70 0.17
C ALA A 135 -1.79 18.94 0.30
N SER A 136 -2.35 20.11 0.66
CA SER A 136 -1.60 21.35 0.85
C SER A 136 -0.75 21.35 2.13
N ALA A 137 -1.28 20.84 3.24
CA ALA A 137 -0.57 20.85 4.52
C ALA A 137 0.52 19.79 4.67
N LYS A 138 0.40 18.66 3.95
CA LYS A 138 1.35 17.57 4.05
C LYS A 138 1.94 17.20 2.69
N SER A 139 1.19 16.47 1.86
CA SER A 139 1.62 16.09 0.50
C SER A 139 0.48 15.43 -0.28
N TYR A 140 0.60 15.42 -1.60
CA TYR A 140 -0.25 14.63 -2.50
C TYR A 140 -0.30 13.15 -2.09
N SER A 141 0.85 12.56 -1.76
CA SER A 141 0.96 11.15 -1.39
C SER A 141 0.17 10.82 -0.12
N THR A 142 0.25 11.68 0.89
CA THR A 142 -0.50 11.56 2.15
C THR A 142 -2.00 11.70 1.90
N ALA A 143 -2.42 12.68 1.12
CA ALA A 143 -3.82 12.88 0.76
C ALA A 143 -4.37 11.69 -0.05
N LYS A 144 -3.58 11.13 -0.99
CA LYS A 144 -3.95 9.93 -1.73
C LYS A 144 -4.15 8.71 -0.81
N GLN A 145 -3.29 8.53 0.19
CA GLN A 145 -3.44 7.45 1.17
C GLN A 145 -4.70 7.63 2.03
N ALA A 146 -4.97 8.84 2.51
CA ALA A 146 -6.19 9.15 3.26
C ALA A 146 -7.45 8.90 2.41
N ARG A 147 -7.45 9.36 1.15
CA ARG A 147 -8.54 9.10 0.19
C ARG A 147 -8.78 7.61 0.00
N THR A 148 -7.72 6.81 -0.10
CA THR A 148 -7.83 5.36 -0.28
C THR A 148 -8.55 4.70 0.88
N VAL A 149 -8.12 4.96 2.12
CA VAL A 149 -8.74 4.33 3.30
C VAL A 149 -10.15 4.85 3.55
N LEU A 150 -10.43 6.14 3.30
CA LEU A 150 -11.78 6.70 3.32
C LEU A 150 -12.69 5.99 2.31
N SER A 151 -12.23 5.83 1.08
CA SER A 151 -13.01 5.19 0.01
C SER A 151 -13.34 3.74 0.34
N LEU A 152 -12.40 3.01 0.95
CA LEU A 152 -12.62 1.63 1.37
C LEU A 152 -13.62 1.53 2.53
N ALA A 153 -13.50 2.39 3.54
CA ALA A 153 -14.41 2.41 4.68
C ALA A 153 -15.84 2.80 4.27
N PHE A 154 -16.00 3.87 3.48
CA PHE A 154 -17.32 4.24 2.95
C PHE A 154 -17.88 3.24 1.94
N GLY A 155 -17.01 2.51 1.23
CA GLY A 155 -17.42 1.36 0.41
C GLY A 155 -18.08 0.27 1.25
N LEU A 156 -17.61 0.02 2.47
CA LEU A 156 -18.27 -0.88 3.42
C LEU A 156 -19.61 -0.33 3.89
N ALA A 157 -19.68 0.97 4.24
CA ALA A 157 -20.93 1.60 4.66
C ALA A 157 -22.03 1.48 3.59
N VAL A 158 -21.67 1.57 2.30
CA VAL A 158 -22.60 1.35 1.18
C VAL A 158 -23.00 -0.13 1.09
N ARG A 159 -22.08 -1.08 1.24
CA ARG A 159 -22.40 -2.51 1.23
C ARG A 159 -23.31 -2.95 2.38
N TYR A 160 -23.29 -2.19 3.48
CA TYR A 160 -24.12 -2.43 4.67
C TYR A 160 -25.38 -1.55 4.70
N ASP A 161 -25.74 -0.96 3.57
CA ASP A 161 -26.92 -0.09 3.39
C ASP A 161 -26.99 1.11 4.36
N ALA A 162 -25.88 1.42 5.04
CA ALA A 162 -25.78 2.58 5.92
C ALA A 162 -25.78 3.91 5.13
N LEU A 163 -25.30 3.89 3.88
CA LEU A 163 -25.31 5.02 2.97
C LEU A 163 -25.70 4.54 1.56
N LYS A 164 -26.39 5.41 0.82
CA LYS A 164 -26.73 5.14 -0.59
C LYS A 164 -25.52 5.24 -1.51
N GLU A 165 -24.61 6.18 -1.22
CA GLU A 165 -23.46 6.48 -2.06
C GLU A 165 -22.19 6.71 -1.22
N ASN A 166 -21.06 6.41 -1.82
CA ASN A 166 -19.74 6.68 -1.23
C ASN A 166 -19.33 8.14 -1.53
N PRO A 167 -19.25 9.02 -0.51
CA PRO A 167 -18.96 10.44 -0.70
C PRO A 167 -17.56 10.70 -1.29
N VAL A 168 -16.65 9.73 -1.24
CA VAL A 168 -15.31 9.85 -1.81
C VAL A 168 -15.31 9.76 -3.33
N ARG A 169 -16.35 9.17 -3.95
CA ARG A 169 -16.42 9.04 -5.42
C ARG A 169 -16.69 10.38 -6.12
N GLY A 170 -17.42 11.29 -5.45
CA GLY A 170 -17.78 12.58 -6.01
C GLY A 170 -16.73 13.70 -5.84
N ILE A 171 -15.60 13.45 -5.16
CA ILE A 171 -14.57 14.48 -4.98
C ILE A 171 -13.77 14.74 -6.25
N ALA A 172 -13.20 15.94 -6.35
CA ALA A 172 -12.34 16.32 -7.47
C ALA A 172 -11.13 15.41 -7.61
N ARG A 173 -10.68 15.21 -8.85
CA ARG A 173 -9.43 14.49 -9.12
C ARG A 173 -8.24 15.30 -8.59
N MET A 174 -7.44 14.69 -7.72
CA MET A 174 -6.20 15.32 -7.28
C MET A 174 -5.19 15.35 -8.42
N HIS A 175 -4.57 16.50 -8.64
CA HIS A 175 -3.46 16.61 -9.58
C HIS A 175 -2.22 15.90 -8.98
N LYS A 176 -1.70 14.91 -9.72
CA LYS A 176 -0.44 14.24 -9.35
C LYS A 176 0.73 15.16 -9.75
N PRO A 177 1.58 15.57 -8.80
CA PRO A 177 2.80 16.31 -9.16
C PRO A 177 3.65 15.48 -10.13
N ALA A 178 4.33 16.17 -11.05
CA ALA A 178 5.31 15.53 -11.91
C ALA A 178 6.35 14.82 -11.04
N SER A 179 6.54 13.54 -11.28
CA SER A 179 7.58 12.75 -10.60
C SER A 179 8.82 12.78 -11.47
N GLN A 180 9.86 13.41 -11.00
CA GLN A 180 11.17 13.25 -11.65
C GLN A 180 11.69 11.86 -11.28
N THR A 181 11.57 10.94 -12.24
CA THR A 181 12.19 9.63 -12.12
C THR A 181 13.65 9.80 -12.52
N MET A 182 14.51 10.09 -11.53
CA MET A 182 15.94 10.26 -11.80
C MET A 182 16.66 8.92 -11.63
N ALA A 183 17.39 8.50 -12.66
CA ALA A 183 18.45 7.52 -12.57
C ALA A 183 19.74 8.23 -12.11
N LEU A 184 20.63 7.51 -11.47
CA LEU A 184 21.95 8.03 -11.12
C LEU A 184 22.87 7.96 -12.34
N THR A 185 23.73 8.97 -12.51
CA THR A 185 24.82 8.89 -13.47
C THR A 185 25.93 7.96 -12.94
N LEU A 186 26.87 7.58 -13.81
CA LEU A 186 28.00 6.74 -13.38
C LEU A 186 28.85 7.47 -12.33
N GLU A 187 29.09 8.75 -12.52
CA GLU A 187 29.85 9.60 -11.59
C GLU A 187 29.13 9.66 -10.21
N GLN A 188 27.81 9.74 -10.21
CA GLN A 188 27.04 9.71 -8.96
C GLN A 188 27.12 8.33 -8.27
N VAL A 189 27.11 7.24 -9.03
CA VAL A 189 27.29 5.90 -8.48
C VAL A 189 28.66 5.77 -7.85
N ASP A 190 29.73 6.24 -8.52
CA ASP A 190 31.10 6.21 -8.01
C ASP A 190 31.27 7.09 -6.78
N ALA A 191 30.73 8.31 -6.79
CA ALA A 191 30.71 9.16 -5.62
C ALA A 191 30.00 8.52 -4.41
N ILE A 192 28.91 7.79 -4.62
CA ILE A 192 28.22 7.02 -3.57
C ILE A 192 29.11 5.89 -3.05
N ARG A 193 29.79 5.16 -3.94
CA ARG A 193 30.74 4.10 -3.56
C ARG A 193 31.85 4.65 -2.68
N ASP A 194 32.46 5.77 -3.07
CA ASP A 194 33.54 6.40 -2.31
C ASP A 194 33.07 6.93 -0.96
N ALA A 195 31.87 7.54 -0.91
CA ALA A 195 31.26 7.99 0.32
C ALA A 195 31.01 6.83 1.31
N VAL A 196 30.48 5.70 0.82
CA VAL A 196 30.20 4.53 1.65
C VAL A 196 31.51 3.83 2.09
N ARG A 197 32.51 3.79 1.23
CA ARG A 197 33.82 3.20 1.51
C ARG A 197 34.60 3.99 2.56
N SER A 198 34.59 5.31 2.48
CA SER A 198 35.32 6.20 3.40
C SER A 198 34.58 6.46 4.70
N TRP A 199 33.28 6.21 4.76
CA TRP A 199 32.45 6.57 5.91
C TRP A 199 32.98 6.00 7.21
N ARG A 200 33.22 6.87 8.21
CA ARG A 200 33.68 6.53 9.56
C ARG A 200 34.96 5.68 9.62
N ARG A 201 35.79 5.71 8.60
CA ARG A 201 37.08 5.02 8.57
C ARG A 201 38.24 5.89 9.01
N ALA A 202 38.00 7.17 9.23
CA ALA A 202 39.02 8.09 9.74
C ALA A 202 39.46 7.69 11.16
N PRO A 203 40.76 7.73 11.46
CA PRO A 203 41.28 7.48 12.81
C PRO A 203 40.59 8.40 13.84
N GLY A 204 40.22 7.85 14.99
CA GLY A 204 39.57 8.61 16.08
C GLY A 204 38.06 8.82 15.92
N THR A 205 37.43 8.31 14.88
CA THR A 205 35.96 8.39 14.73
C THR A 205 35.27 7.60 15.85
N PRO A 206 34.38 8.21 16.65
CA PRO A 206 33.71 7.51 17.75
C PRO A 206 32.78 6.39 17.28
N GLY A 207 32.75 5.29 18.04
CA GLY A 207 31.89 4.12 17.80
C GLY A 207 32.55 3.03 16.97
N PRO A 208 31.87 1.89 16.77
CA PRO A 208 32.44 0.75 16.05
C PRO A 208 32.67 1.10 14.58
N PRO A 209 33.74 0.57 13.95
CA PRO A 209 33.98 0.74 12.53
C PRO A 209 32.86 0.11 11.70
N PRO A 210 32.64 0.61 10.47
CA PRO A 210 31.68 0.00 9.55
C PRO A 210 32.04 -1.46 9.24
N ASP A 211 31.03 -2.30 9.18
CA ASP A 211 31.16 -3.73 8.87
C ASP A 211 31.29 -4.03 7.36
N GLY A 212 31.36 -3.01 6.51
CA GLY A 212 31.45 -3.14 5.04
C GLY A 212 30.17 -3.59 4.36
N GLN A 213 29.17 -4.08 5.08
CA GLN A 213 27.97 -4.65 4.48
C GLN A 213 27.17 -3.64 3.66
N LEU A 214 27.18 -2.34 4.02
CA LEU A 214 26.42 -1.34 3.27
C LEU A 214 26.94 -1.18 1.84
N GLU A 215 28.26 -1.13 1.64
CA GLU A 215 28.90 -1.12 0.33
C GLU A 215 28.49 -2.36 -0.47
N GLN A 216 28.66 -3.53 0.13
CA GLN A 216 28.33 -4.82 -0.49
C GLN A 216 26.83 -4.94 -0.85
N ILE A 217 25.92 -4.42 -0.03
CA ILE A 217 24.49 -4.38 -0.33
C ILE A 217 24.22 -3.50 -1.58
N ILE A 218 24.90 -2.37 -1.71
CA ILE A 218 24.74 -1.49 -2.87
C ILE A 218 25.24 -2.19 -4.15
N GLU A 219 26.40 -2.84 -4.12
CA GLU A 219 26.93 -3.56 -5.27
C GLU A 219 25.98 -4.71 -5.72
N VAL A 220 25.44 -5.47 -4.76
CA VAL A 220 24.44 -6.49 -5.08
C VAL A 220 23.13 -5.89 -5.62
N MET A 221 22.71 -4.72 -5.12
CA MET A 221 21.56 -4.01 -5.70
C MET A 221 21.80 -3.56 -7.14
N LEU A 222 22.98 -3.04 -7.44
CA LEU A 222 23.37 -2.64 -8.78
C LEU A 222 23.49 -3.85 -9.72
N GLY A 223 24.09 -4.95 -9.26
CA GLY A 223 24.28 -6.15 -10.08
C GLY A 223 23.02 -6.98 -10.31
N THR A 224 22.00 -6.87 -9.45
CA THR A 224 20.78 -7.71 -9.52
C THR A 224 19.50 -6.92 -9.82
N SER A 225 19.54 -5.60 -9.71
CA SER A 225 18.35 -4.74 -9.70
C SER A 225 17.32 -5.13 -8.61
N ALA A 226 17.68 -5.95 -7.63
CA ALA A 226 16.77 -6.41 -6.59
C ALA A 226 16.39 -5.26 -5.63
N ARG A 227 15.19 -5.35 -5.05
CA ARG A 227 14.78 -4.43 -3.99
C ARG A 227 15.61 -4.66 -2.74
N ILE A 228 15.88 -3.61 -1.96
CA ILE A 228 16.66 -3.74 -0.71
C ILE A 228 16.19 -4.89 0.19
N GLY A 229 14.88 -5.08 0.35
CA GLY A 229 14.35 -6.19 1.15
C GLY A 229 14.60 -7.57 0.53
N GLU A 230 14.73 -7.65 -0.78
CA GLU A 230 15.08 -8.87 -1.52
C GLU A 230 16.57 -9.17 -1.35
N VAL A 231 17.45 -8.17 -1.49
CA VAL A 231 18.90 -8.31 -1.28
C VAL A 231 19.21 -8.79 0.14
N LEU A 232 18.61 -8.16 1.14
CA LEU A 232 18.79 -8.56 2.54
C LEU A 232 18.25 -9.96 2.86
N ALA A 233 17.41 -10.54 1.98
CA ALA A 233 16.83 -11.86 2.14
C ALA A 233 17.59 -12.98 1.41
N ILE A 234 18.67 -12.66 0.69
CA ILE A 234 19.51 -13.66 -0.01
C ILE A 234 20.20 -14.54 1.01
N ARG A 235 20.08 -15.86 0.84
CA ARG A 235 20.71 -16.88 1.67
C ARG A 235 21.92 -17.48 0.98
N LYS A 236 22.75 -18.18 1.73
CA LYS A 236 23.90 -18.94 1.22
C LYS A 236 23.49 -19.85 0.05
N ARG A 237 22.40 -20.61 0.17
CA ARG A 237 21.90 -21.53 -0.87
C ARG A 237 21.22 -20.85 -2.07
N ASP A 238 20.98 -19.54 -2.01
CA ASP A 238 20.33 -18.79 -3.09
C ASP A 238 21.35 -18.27 -4.13
N VAL A 239 22.65 -18.57 -3.96
CA VAL A 239 23.70 -18.12 -4.87
C VAL A 239 24.49 -19.29 -5.40
N ASP A 240 24.89 -19.20 -6.67
CA ASP A 240 25.80 -20.15 -7.33
C ASP A 240 26.93 -19.36 -7.98
N VAL A 241 28.12 -19.53 -7.45
CA VAL A 241 29.37 -18.91 -7.94
C VAL A 241 30.27 -19.90 -8.68
N THR A 242 29.82 -21.14 -8.88
CA THR A 242 30.53 -22.18 -9.62
C THR A 242 30.30 -22.06 -11.12
N VAL A 243 29.24 -21.36 -11.52
CA VAL A 243 28.91 -21.06 -12.91
C VAL A 243 29.42 -19.68 -13.34
N SER A 244 29.61 -19.48 -14.63
CA SER A 244 30.01 -18.17 -15.21
C SER A 244 29.04 -17.78 -16.31
N PRO A 245 28.36 -16.63 -16.17
CA PRO A 245 28.35 -15.72 -14.99
C PRO A 245 27.69 -16.34 -13.76
N ALA A 246 28.14 -15.93 -12.56
CA ALA A 246 27.56 -16.37 -11.31
C ALA A 246 26.06 -15.98 -11.23
N THR A 247 25.29 -16.75 -10.49
CA THR A 247 23.83 -16.50 -10.39
C THR A 247 23.36 -16.26 -8.96
N VAL A 248 22.31 -15.44 -8.84
CA VAL A 248 21.62 -15.13 -7.59
C VAL A 248 20.13 -15.35 -7.75
N ARG A 249 19.57 -16.20 -6.90
CA ARG A 249 18.13 -16.46 -6.86
C ARG A 249 17.43 -15.48 -5.92
N ILE A 250 16.58 -14.65 -6.47
CA ILE A 250 15.73 -13.72 -5.70
C ILE A 250 14.40 -14.42 -5.42
N CYS A 251 14.23 -14.94 -4.19
CA CYS A 251 13.06 -15.75 -3.83
C CYS A 251 12.48 -15.41 -2.44
N GLY A 252 12.90 -14.31 -1.83
CA GLY A 252 12.40 -13.89 -0.53
C GLY A 252 12.52 -12.39 -0.30
N THR A 253 12.01 -11.92 0.81
CA THR A 253 12.15 -10.52 1.25
C THR A 253 12.20 -10.42 2.76
N ILE A 254 12.90 -9.41 3.29
CA ILE A 254 12.88 -9.11 4.73
C ILE A 254 11.63 -8.30 5.06
N VAL A 255 10.91 -8.75 6.08
CA VAL A 255 9.73 -8.10 6.64
C VAL A 255 10.00 -7.72 8.08
N SER A 256 9.76 -6.46 8.43
CA SER A 256 9.90 -5.93 9.78
C SER A 256 8.54 -5.43 10.28
N PRO A 257 7.70 -6.30 10.86
CA PRO A 257 6.39 -5.91 11.37
C PRO A 257 6.53 -5.02 12.62
N THR A 258 5.55 -4.17 12.87
CA THR A 258 5.48 -3.41 14.13
C THR A 258 5.28 -4.37 15.30
N ARG A 259 6.08 -4.24 16.35
CA ARG A 259 6.02 -5.03 17.60
C ARG A 259 6.24 -6.55 17.42
N LYS A 260 6.83 -6.98 16.31
CA LYS A 260 7.22 -8.37 16.08
C LYS A 260 8.67 -8.44 15.57
N PRO A 261 9.39 -9.53 15.81
CA PRO A 261 10.75 -9.70 15.26
C PRO A 261 10.76 -9.57 13.74
N THR A 262 11.87 -9.04 13.22
CA THR A 262 12.15 -9.04 11.78
C THR A 262 12.41 -10.48 11.33
N TYR A 263 11.84 -10.86 10.21
CA TYR A 263 12.00 -12.20 9.63
C TYR A 263 12.13 -12.17 8.12
N ARG A 264 12.66 -13.26 7.57
CA ARG A 264 12.65 -13.51 6.13
C ARG A 264 11.34 -14.16 5.72
N GLN A 265 10.61 -13.50 4.82
CA GLN A 265 9.46 -14.08 4.13
C GLN A 265 9.97 -14.93 2.95
N PRO A 266 9.50 -16.20 2.79
CA PRO A 266 10.04 -17.13 1.81
C PRO A 266 9.61 -16.87 0.36
N HIS A 267 8.87 -15.81 0.13
CA HIS A 267 8.45 -15.37 -1.21
C HIS A 267 8.53 -13.84 -1.31
N PRO A 268 8.81 -13.27 -2.49
CA PRO A 268 8.73 -11.84 -2.73
C PRO A 268 7.26 -11.38 -2.73
N LYS A 269 7.03 -10.09 -2.98
CA LYS A 269 5.68 -9.49 -2.93
C LYS A 269 4.68 -10.14 -3.90
N THR A 270 5.15 -10.65 -5.03
CA THR A 270 4.35 -11.38 -6.02
C THR A 270 5.09 -12.63 -6.48
N ALA A 271 4.38 -13.69 -6.87
CA ALA A 271 4.99 -14.94 -7.36
C ALA A 271 5.92 -14.71 -8.55
N LYS A 272 5.55 -13.82 -9.49
CA LYS A 272 6.37 -13.44 -10.65
C LYS A 272 7.67 -12.70 -10.30
N SER A 273 7.83 -12.24 -9.08
CA SER A 273 9.07 -11.60 -8.63
C SER A 273 10.17 -12.60 -8.25
N THR A 274 9.88 -13.90 -8.18
CA THR A 274 10.88 -14.94 -8.03
C THR A 274 11.60 -15.13 -9.35
N ARG A 275 12.94 -14.99 -9.33
CA ARG A 275 13.79 -15.06 -10.53
C ARG A 275 15.21 -15.46 -10.17
N VAL A 276 15.93 -16.00 -11.12
CA VAL A 276 17.37 -16.21 -11.07
C VAL A 276 18.02 -15.15 -11.96
N VAL A 277 18.98 -14.45 -11.41
CA VAL A 277 19.69 -13.34 -12.07
C VAL A 277 21.15 -13.71 -12.25
N SER A 278 21.64 -13.69 -13.47
CA SER A 278 23.06 -13.69 -13.74
C SER A 278 23.67 -12.35 -13.34
N VAL A 279 24.72 -12.37 -12.53
CA VAL A 279 25.30 -11.15 -11.96
C VAL A 279 26.63 -10.81 -12.62
N PRO A 280 26.92 -9.52 -12.83
CA PRO A 280 28.20 -9.06 -13.36
C PRO A 280 29.33 -9.34 -12.35
N SER A 281 30.58 -9.34 -12.86
CA SER A 281 31.78 -9.72 -12.11
C SER A 281 31.94 -8.98 -10.77
N PHE A 282 31.67 -7.67 -10.73
CA PHE A 282 31.78 -6.87 -9.51
C PHE A 282 30.81 -7.33 -8.41
N ALA A 283 29.58 -7.69 -8.78
CA ALA A 283 28.60 -8.21 -7.82
C ALA A 283 28.89 -9.68 -7.44
N ALA A 284 29.38 -10.48 -8.39
CA ALA A 284 29.81 -11.84 -8.13
C ALA A 284 30.96 -11.90 -7.12
N GLU A 285 31.91 -10.96 -7.19
CA GLU A 285 33.00 -10.85 -6.25
C GLU A 285 32.48 -10.56 -4.81
N VAL A 286 31.56 -9.62 -4.69
CA VAL A 286 30.91 -9.34 -3.40
C VAL A 286 30.21 -10.57 -2.84
N VAL A 287 29.51 -11.32 -3.69
CA VAL A 287 28.82 -12.55 -3.26
C VAL A 287 29.82 -13.60 -2.80
N ARG A 288 30.97 -13.78 -3.50
CA ARG A 288 32.04 -14.69 -3.06
C ARG A 288 32.61 -14.30 -1.69
N GLN A 289 32.90 -13.00 -1.50
CA GLN A 289 33.36 -12.49 -0.19
C GLN A 289 32.35 -12.80 0.92
N ARG A 290 31.05 -12.61 0.65
CA ARG A 290 30.01 -12.94 1.63
C ARG A 290 29.91 -14.44 1.90
N LEU A 291 30.08 -15.28 0.88
CA LEU A 291 30.12 -16.74 1.04
C LEU A 291 31.28 -17.20 1.93
N VAL A 292 32.43 -16.54 1.82
CA VAL A 292 33.57 -16.81 2.76
C VAL A 292 33.16 -16.49 4.20
N VAL A 293 32.53 -15.36 4.45
CA VAL A 293 32.07 -14.96 5.79
C VAL A 293 31.06 -15.94 6.38
N VAL A 294 30.15 -16.50 5.57
CA VAL A 294 29.12 -17.46 5.99
C VAL A 294 29.50 -18.91 5.69
N GLY A 295 30.79 -19.19 5.45
CA GLY A 295 31.25 -20.51 5.00
C GLY A 295 30.84 -21.66 5.91
N HIS A 296 30.90 -21.46 7.23
CA HIS A 296 30.53 -22.45 8.25
C HIS A 296 29.06 -22.46 8.64
N GLU A 297 28.29 -21.47 8.13
CA GLU A 297 26.88 -21.34 8.47
C GLU A 297 25.98 -22.26 7.61
N PRO A 298 24.79 -22.63 8.12
CA PRO A 298 23.84 -23.45 7.37
C PRO A 298 23.42 -22.84 6.01
N PRO A 299 22.95 -23.65 5.05
CA PRO A 299 22.54 -23.16 3.73
C PRO A 299 21.46 -22.07 3.76
N ASP A 300 20.64 -22.05 4.81
CA ASP A 300 19.58 -21.06 4.99
C ASP A 300 20.05 -19.75 5.65
N HIS A 301 21.32 -19.65 6.05
CA HIS A 301 21.86 -18.44 6.64
C HIS A 301 21.89 -17.30 5.61
N LEU A 302 21.53 -16.07 6.07
CA LEU A 302 21.52 -14.88 5.23
C LEU A 302 22.94 -14.43 4.89
N LEU A 303 23.14 -13.90 3.68
CA LEU A 303 24.42 -13.27 3.32
C LEU A 303 24.67 -11.98 4.09
N PHE A 304 23.60 -11.23 4.42
CA PHE A 304 23.66 -9.95 5.13
C PHE A 304 22.89 -10.06 6.45
N PHE A 305 23.58 -9.83 7.55
CA PHE A 305 23.02 -10.05 8.88
C PHE A 305 23.63 -9.13 9.93
N THR A 306 23.01 -9.00 11.07
CA THR A 306 23.54 -8.25 12.21
C THR A 306 24.65 -9.03 12.90
N ARG A 307 25.45 -8.38 13.74
CA ARG A 307 26.47 -9.06 14.57
C ARG A 307 25.93 -10.22 15.42
N ASN A 308 24.63 -10.25 15.66
CA ASN A 308 23.96 -11.32 16.41
C ASN A 308 23.35 -12.40 15.52
N GLY A 309 23.71 -12.47 14.22
CA GLY A 309 23.15 -13.44 13.27
C GLY A 309 21.71 -13.19 12.84
N THR A 310 21.06 -12.11 13.30
CA THR A 310 19.66 -11.80 12.95
C THR A 310 19.55 -11.01 11.64
N PRO A 311 18.38 -11.03 10.96
CA PRO A 311 18.19 -10.30 9.72
C PRO A 311 18.40 -8.79 9.89
N LEU A 312 19.11 -8.16 8.96
CA LEU A 312 19.15 -6.71 8.83
C LEU A 312 17.78 -6.16 8.47
N THR A 313 17.37 -5.05 9.11
CA THR A 313 16.11 -4.39 8.75
C THR A 313 16.31 -3.43 7.60
N THR A 314 15.35 -3.36 6.68
CA THR A 314 15.38 -2.38 5.58
C THR A 314 15.42 -0.94 6.08
N ASN A 315 14.81 -0.65 7.24
CA ASN A 315 14.79 0.68 7.84
C ASN A 315 16.18 1.09 8.36
N ASN A 316 16.90 0.18 9.03
CA ASN A 316 18.25 0.47 9.51
C ASN A 316 19.21 0.67 8.35
N THR A 317 19.14 -0.17 7.31
CA THR A 317 19.97 -0.02 6.12
C THR A 317 19.72 1.29 5.41
N ARG A 318 18.45 1.69 5.24
CA ARG A 318 18.07 3.00 4.66
C ARG A 318 18.55 4.17 5.53
N ARG A 319 18.47 4.05 6.85
CA ARG A 319 18.96 5.09 7.76
C ARG A 319 20.47 5.23 7.66
N ARG A 320 21.24 4.12 7.63
CA ARG A 320 22.68 4.13 7.41
C ARG A 320 23.04 4.80 6.08
N LEU A 321 22.42 4.35 4.98
CA LEU A 321 22.64 4.94 3.66
C LEU A 321 22.40 6.44 3.68
N ARG A 322 21.29 6.90 4.24
CA ARG A 322 20.97 8.32 4.33
C ARG A 322 22.01 9.09 5.14
N ALA A 323 22.47 8.56 6.26
CA ALA A 323 23.49 9.18 7.09
C ALA A 323 24.81 9.36 6.32
N VAL A 324 25.26 8.31 5.63
CA VAL A 324 26.47 8.34 4.79
C VAL A 324 26.36 9.39 3.70
N LEU A 325 25.28 9.38 2.96
CA LEU A 325 25.07 10.27 1.81
C LEU A 325 24.90 11.73 2.25
N SER A 326 24.20 11.98 3.35
CA SER A 326 24.06 13.34 3.91
C SER A 326 25.40 13.92 4.37
N GLU A 327 26.26 13.08 4.97
CA GLU A 327 27.61 13.49 5.37
C GLU A 327 28.52 13.80 4.17
N ALA A 328 28.28 13.11 3.04
CA ALA A 328 28.99 13.35 1.78
C ALA A 328 28.35 14.45 0.91
N GLY A 329 27.28 15.13 1.37
CA GLY A 329 26.58 16.15 0.59
C GLY A 329 25.77 15.60 -0.59
N ILE A 330 25.44 14.30 -0.58
CA ILE A 330 24.66 13.64 -1.63
C ILE A 330 23.22 13.49 -1.16
N ASP A 331 22.33 14.35 -1.64
CA ASP A 331 20.93 14.35 -1.23
C ASP A 331 20.02 13.50 -2.12
N ALA A 332 18.81 13.21 -1.61
CA ALA A 332 17.68 12.58 -2.31
C ALA A 332 17.89 11.15 -2.85
N VAL A 333 19.01 10.50 -2.60
CA VAL A 333 19.23 9.12 -3.05
C VAL A 333 18.59 8.11 -2.09
N THR A 334 17.83 7.20 -2.64
CA THR A 334 17.21 6.10 -1.90
C THR A 334 17.62 4.76 -2.52
N PRO A 335 17.51 3.63 -1.82
CA PRO A 335 17.77 2.32 -2.41
C PRO A 335 17.03 2.04 -3.72
N HIS A 336 15.90 2.70 -3.93
CA HIS A 336 15.13 2.56 -5.17
C HIS A 336 15.78 3.28 -6.36
N ALA A 337 16.66 4.27 -6.12
CA ALA A 337 17.42 4.94 -7.16
C ALA A 337 18.37 3.94 -7.87
N PHE A 338 19.06 3.07 -7.15
CA PHE A 338 19.93 2.05 -7.75
C PHE A 338 19.15 1.16 -8.73
N ARG A 339 17.97 0.70 -8.34
CA ARG A 339 17.13 -0.11 -9.22
C ARG A 339 16.65 0.67 -10.46
N ARG A 340 16.35 1.97 -10.31
CA ARG A 340 16.02 2.84 -11.47
C ARG A 340 17.19 3.03 -12.38
N THR A 341 18.38 3.23 -11.82
CA THR A 341 19.63 3.33 -12.61
C THR A 341 19.84 2.09 -13.47
N VAL A 342 19.76 0.90 -12.87
CA VAL A 342 19.90 -0.36 -13.63
C VAL A 342 18.82 -0.48 -14.71
N ALA A 343 17.57 -0.15 -14.38
CA ALA A 343 16.47 -0.19 -15.36
C ALA A 343 16.72 0.74 -16.54
N THR A 344 17.18 1.98 -16.29
CA THR A 344 17.46 2.97 -17.34
C THR A 344 18.66 2.56 -18.19
N VAL A 345 19.73 2.03 -17.58
CA VAL A 345 20.91 1.53 -18.30
C VAL A 345 20.52 0.38 -19.24
N LEU A 346 19.72 -0.57 -18.75
CA LEU A 346 19.26 -1.70 -19.57
C LEU A 346 18.29 -1.28 -20.67
N ASP A 347 17.39 -0.35 -20.37
CA ASP A 347 16.46 0.16 -21.37
C ASP A 347 17.19 0.83 -22.55
N ARG A 348 18.19 1.67 -22.25
CA ARG A 348 19.02 2.31 -23.28
C ARG A 348 19.85 1.32 -24.10
N ALA A 349 20.31 0.24 -23.47
CA ALA A 349 21.14 -0.76 -24.15
C ALA A 349 20.33 -1.79 -24.97
N SER A 350 19.15 -2.17 -24.50
CA SER A 350 18.43 -3.35 -25.03
C SER A 350 16.90 -3.23 -24.96
N GLY A 351 16.40 -2.06 -24.64
CA GLY A 351 14.97 -1.78 -24.56
C GLY A 351 14.29 -2.23 -23.24
N PRO A 352 13.02 -1.84 -23.07
CA PRO A 352 12.31 -1.92 -21.80
C PRO A 352 11.87 -3.33 -21.39
N ASP A 353 11.82 -4.27 -22.32
CA ASP A 353 11.36 -5.63 -22.04
C ASP A 353 12.42 -6.41 -21.25
N LEU A 354 13.70 -6.32 -21.62
CA LEU A 354 14.80 -6.89 -20.86
C LEU A 354 14.92 -6.26 -19.47
N ALA A 355 14.74 -4.94 -19.38
CA ALA A 355 14.71 -4.25 -18.10
C ALA A 355 13.54 -4.76 -17.24
N ALA A 356 12.34 -4.97 -17.79
CA ALA A 356 11.19 -5.50 -17.08
C ALA A 356 11.41 -6.94 -16.58
N GLU A 357 12.04 -7.78 -17.38
CA GLU A 357 12.39 -9.15 -17.02
C GLU A 357 13.35 -9.18 -15.83
N LEU A 358 14.46 -8.45 -15.87
CA LEU A 358 15.41 -8.36 -14.77
C LEU A 358 14.74 -7.81 -13.50
N LEU A 359 13.86 -6.83 -13.63
CA LEU A 359 13.13 -6.26 -12.50
C LEU A 359 12.05 -7.22 -11.94
N GLY A 360 11.67 -8.26 -12.67
CA GLY A 360 10.56 -9.14 -12.30
C GLY A 360 9.21 -8.41 -12.31
N HIS A 361 8.99 -7.53 -13.30
CA HIS A 361 7.72 -6.86 -13.52
C HIS A 361 6.81 -7.69 -14.42
N THR A 362 5.51 -7.54 -14.23
CA THR A 362 4.51 -8.26 -15.05
C THR A 362 4.32 -7.65 -16.42
N SER A 363 4.82 -6.42 -16.65
CA SER A 363 4.67 -5.65 -17.87
C SER A 363 5.76 -4.58 -17.96
N SER A 364 6.30 -4.39 -19.16
CA SER A 364 7.26 -3.31 -19.50
C SER A 364 6.65 -1.92 -19.29
N ARG A 365 5.33 -1.77 -19.37
CA ARG A 365 4.64 -0.52 -19.07
C ARG A 365 4.94 -0.02 -17.65
N ILE A 366 4.92 -0.91 -16.65
CA ILE A 366 5.26 -0.55 -15.26
C ILE A 366 6.70 -0.06 -15.17
N THR A 367 7.60 -0.70 -15.92
CA THR A 367 9.01 -0.34 -15.99
C THR A 367 9.17 1.04 -16.59
N LYS A 368 8.55 1.32 -17.74
CA LYS A 368 8.55 2.63 -18.41
C LYS A 368 8.00 3.75 -17.52
N GLU A 369 6.82 3.55 -16.92
CA GLU A 369 6.16 4.59 -16.13
C GLU A 369 6.87 4.95 -14.81
N HIS A 370 7.64 4.04 -14.23
CA HIS A 370 8.13 4.20 -12.86
C HIS A 370 9.64 4.03 -12.64
N TYR A 371 10.35 3.46 -13.62
CA TYR A 371 11.75 3.09 -13.43
C TYR A 371 12.68 3.65 -14.51
N ILE A 372 12.19 3.91 -15.70
CA ILE A 372 13.00 4.45 -16.79
C ILE A 372 12.94 5.98 -16.75
N GLN A 373 14.11 6.60 -16.83
CA GLN A 373 14.22 8.05 -16.99
C GLN A 373 14.03 8.36 -18.48
N PRO A 374 13.04 9.18 -18.87
CA PRO A 374 12.92 9.64 -20.27
C PRO A 374 14.16 10.42 -20.68
N ASP A 375 14.62 10.20 -21.91
CA ASP A 375 15.66 11.02 -22.49
C ASP A 375 15.09 12.39 -22.90
N GLU A 376 15.89 13.45 -22.80
CA GLU A 376 15.49 14.81 -23.20
C GLU A 376 15.40 14.95 -24.73
N ALA A 377 16.20 14.18 -25.46
CA ALA A 377 16.21 14.14 -26.92
C ALA A 377 15.70 12.77 -27.43
N VAL A 378 15.08 12.78 -28.59
CA VAL A 378 14.74 11.57 -29.33
C VAL A 378 16.03 10.90 -29.79
N ASP A 379 16.06 9.56 -29.75
CA ASP A 379 17.23 8.76 -30.19
C ASP A 379 17.71 9.18 -31.60
N PRO A 380 18.99 9.53 -31.77
CA PRO A 380 19.54 9.93 -33.06
C PRO A 380 19.30 8.90 -34.18
N VAL A 381 19.18 7.62 -33.89
CA VAL A 381 18.80 6.56 -34.83
C VAL A 381 17.52 6.90 -35.60
N THR A 382 16.61 7.70 -35.00
CA THR A 382 15.41 8.15 -35.70
C THR A 382 15.74 9.01 -36.94
N ALA A 383 16.79 9.80 -36.90
CA ALA A 383 17.24 10.58 -38.06
C ALA A 383 17.75 9.64 -39.16
N GLU A 384 18.53 8.62 -38.82
CA GLU A 384 19.02 7.62 -39.76
C GLU A 384 17.87 6.85 -40.44
N ILE A 385 16.87 6.44 -39.63
CA ILE A 385 15.68 5.77 -40.18
C ILE A 385 14.90 6.68 -41.11
N LEU A 386 14.72 7.94 -40.74
CA LEU A 386 13.97 8.92 -41.51
C LEU A 386 14.70 9.34 -42.79
N GLU A 387 16.02 9.15 -42.89
CA GLU A 387 16.80 9.38 -44.12
C GLU A 387 16.28 8.52 -45.29
N SER A 388 15.66 7.38 -45.01
CA SER A 388 14.99 6.55 -46.02
C SER A 388 13.82 7.24 -46.72
N LEU A 389 13.28 8.33 -46.14
CA LEU A 389 12.23 9.16 -46.75
C LEU A 389 12.77 10.32 -47.55
N ALA A 390 14.12 10.46 -47.68
CA ALA A 390 14.72 11.51 -48.49
C ALA A 390 14.23 11.43 -49.95
N PRO A 391 13.93 12.56 -50.60
CA PRO A 391 13.51 12.56 -52.00
C PRO A 391 14.62 11.96 -52.87
N LYS A 392 14.25 11.01 -53.72
CA LYS A 392 15.19 10.49 -54.73
C LYS A 392 15.69 11.66 -55.56
N ARG A 393 16.97 11.97 -55.49
CA ARG A 393 17.58 12.92 -56.42
C ARG A 393 17.31 12.39 -57.84
N SER A 394 16.58 13.15 -58.63
CA SER A 394 16.48 12.89 -60.06
C SER A 394 17.88 13.00 -60.63
N GLU A 395 18.43 11.89 -61.17
CA GLU A 395 19.63 11.93 -62.03
C GLU A 395 19.25 12.69 -63.25
N GLY A 396 19.57 13.97 -63.29
CA GLY A 396 19.29 14.80 -64.44
C GLY A 396 19.33 16.29 -64.20
N GLU A 397 20.41 16.83 -63.67
CA GLU A 397 20.83 18.22 -63.86
C GLU A 397 22.32 18.31 -63.55
N LEU A 398 23.11 18.01 -64.56
CA LEU A 398 24.48 18.47 -64.75
C LEU A 398 24.51 19.24 -66.08
#